data_711b977a2a0ed6d3cf2367461c87b482
#
_entry.id   711b977a2a0ed6d3cf2367461c87b482
#
_cell.length_a   1.000
_cell.length_b   1.000
_cell.length_c   1.000
_cell.angle_alpha   90.00
_cell.angle_beta   90.00
_cell.angle_gamma   90.00
#
_symmetry.space_group_name_H-M   'P 1'
#
loop_
_entity.id
_entity.type
_entity.pdbx_description
1 polymer ?
#
loop_
_entity_poly.entity_id
_entity_poly.type
_entity_poly.pdbx_seq_one_letter_code
_entity_poly.pdbx_strand_id
1 'polypeptide(L)'
;MMLYDNGELIHADSSKDVIKHFGTKGMKWGQRKLRETPNYLHRSRDLGNGLSLEARKANLLTRGLMRISRRARQGYNDRGSYNIRKDGKKVGELYVDNLGKGELNVNWVSVKKKYQGKGYAQRVMKEVDKIAKDGKHTHVTLEVPEISPNARHVYKKLGYKEDKTTKAEGWGTLTDMRKEIR
;
A
#
# COMPACT_ATOMS: atom_id res chain seq x y z
N MET A 1 -12.15 -29.78 10.50
CA MET A 1 -11.98 -28.35 10.18
C MET A 1 -13.15 -27.96 9.30
N MET A 2 -14.03 -27.08 9.78
CA MET A 2 -15.20 -26.67 9.02
C MET A 2 -14.83 -25.51 8.08
N LEU A 3 -15.14 -25.65 6.81
CA LEU A 3 -14.92 -24.63 5.77
C LEU A 3 -16.28 -24.14 5.28
N TYR A 4 -16.42 -22.83 5.11
CA TYR A 4 -17.62 -22.18 4.57
C TYR A 4 -17.29 -21.51 3.25
N ASP A 5 -18.12 -21.73 2.23
CA ASP A 5 -18.13 -20.97 0.98
C ASP A 5 -19.55 -20.43 0.76
N ASN A 6 -19.66 -19.11 0.55
CA ASN A 6 -20.95 -18.39 0.36
C ASN A 6 -22.02 -18.62 1.45
N GLY A 7 -21.60 -18.91 2.70
CA GLY A 7 -22.52 -19.12 3.83
C GLY A 7 -23.05 -20.53 3.97
N GLU A 8 -22.67 -21.47 3.10
CA GLU A 8 -23.01 -22.89 3.25
C GLU A 8 -21.86 -23.69 3.85
N LEU A 9 -22.21 -24.64 4.72
CA LEU A 9 -21.27 -25.56 5.38
C LEU A 9 -20.81 -26.64 4.39
N ILE A 10 -19.54 -26.64 4.02
CA ILE A 10 -18.97 -27.69 3.20
C ILE A 10 -18.40 -28.78 4.11
N HIS A 11 -19.05 -29.92 4.17
CA HIS A 11 -18.51 -31.13 4.79
C HIS A 11 -17.45 -31.73 3.85
N ALA A 12 -16.18 -31.61 4.19
CA ALA A 12 -15.10 -32.30 3.52
C ALA A 12 -14.83 -33.64 4.22
N ASP A 13 -15.41 -34.72 3.72
CA ASP A 13 -15.23 -36.07 4.27
C ASP A 13 -13.89 -36.70 3.90
N SER A 14 -13.16 -36.18 2.94
CA SER A 14 -11.80 -36.62 2.63
C SER A 14 -10.96 -35.56 1.94
N SER A 15 -9.63 -35.61 2.13
CA SER A 15 -8.66 -34.76 1.42
C SER A 15 -8.73 -34.86 -0.11
N LYS A 16 -9.34 -35.91 -0.65
CA LYS A 16 -9.55 -36.12 -2.09
C LYS A 16 -10.71 -35.28 -2.64
N ASP A 17 -11.72 -35.01 -1.86
CA ASP A 17 -12.89 -34.23 -2.29
C ASP A 17 -12.58 -32.72 -2.31
N VAL A 18 -11.79 -32.24 -1.36
CA VAL A 18 -11.28 -30.86 -1.37
C VAL A 18 -10.45 -30.57 -2.62
N ILE A 19 -9.72 -31.56 -3.13
CA ILE A 19 -8.89 -31.44 -4.35
C ILE A 19 -9.76 -31.34 -5.62
N LYS A 20 -10.91 -32.01 -5.67
CA LYS A 20 -11.80 -31.99 -6.84
C LYS A 20 -12.48 -30.64 -7.05
N HIS A 21 -12.75 -29.89 -5.99
CA HIS A 21 -13.47 -28.61 -6.06
C HIS A 21 -12.59 -27.41 -6.43
N PHE A 22 -11.26 -27.49 -6.25
CA PHE A 22 -10.32 -26.39 -6.49
C PHE A 22 -9.34 -26.61 -7.64
N GLY A 23 -9.42 -27.71 -8.35
CA GLY A 23 -8.51 -28.07 -9.45
C GLY A 23 -9.16 -28.00 -10.83
N THR A 24 -8.60 -27.22 -11.75
CA THR A 24 -8.91 -27.35 -13.18
C THR A 24 -8.26 -28.62 -13.69
N LYS A 25 -9.03 -29.51 -14.38
CA LYS A 25 -8.55 -30.79 -14.96
C LYS A 25 -7.27 -30.55 -15.78
N GLY A 26 -6.17 -31.17 -15.40
CA GLY A 26 -4.86 -31.08 -16.09
C GLY A 26 -3.80 -30.21 -15.39
N MET A 27 -4.07 -29.58 -14.23
CA MET A 27 -3.04 -28.87 -13.49
C MET A 27 -2.21 -29.81 -12.62
N LYS A 28 -0.89 -29.88 -12.87
CA LYS A 28 0.07 -30.50 -11.95
C LYS A 28 0.17 -29.66 -10.68
N TRP A 29 -0.33 -30.20 -9.57
CA TRP A 29 -0.14 -29.62 -8.24
C TRP A 29 1.36 -29.44 -7.95
N GLY A 30 1.76 -28.27 -7.47
CA GLY A 30 3.14 -27.95 -7.11
C GLY A 30 3.90 -27.10 -8.14
N GLN A 31 3.40 -26.88 -9.35
CA GLN A 31 4.05 -26.03 -10.37
C GLN A 31 3.40 -24.67 -10.59
N ARG A 32 2.43 -24.26 -9.78
CA ARG A 32 2.12 -22.84 -9.70
C ARG A 32 3.26 -22.15 -8.95
N LYS A 33 4.33 -21.80 -9.65
CA LYS A 33 4.94 -20.52 -9.37
C LYS A 33 3.76 -19.54 -9.44
N LEU A 34 3.28 -19.08 -8.29
CA LEU A 34 2.56 -17.83 -8.23
C LEU A 34 3.46 -16.89 -9.05
N ARG A 35 3.11 -16.62 -10.31
CA ARG A 35 3.55 -15.41 -10.98
C ARG A 35 2.92 -14.34 -10.11
N GLU A 36 3.62 -14.02 -9.03
CA GLU A 36 3.51 -12.72 -8.40
C GLU A 36 3.84 -11.78 -9.54
N THR A 37 2.83 -11.31 -10.25
CA THR A 37 2.96 -10.00 -10.90
C THR A 37 3.39 -9.13 -9.73
N PRO A 38 4.64 -8.63 -9.74
CA PRO A 38 5.12 -7.91 -8.57
C PRO A 38 4.17 -6.74 -8.45
N ASN A 39 3.32 -6.80 -7.41
CA ASN A 39 2.37 -5.73 -7.15
C ASN A 39 3.21 -4.46 -7.05
N TYR A 40 2.89 -3.44 -7.85
CA TYR A 40 3.63 -2.18 -7.92
C TYR A 40 3.79 -1.54 -6.53
N LEU A 41 2.88 -1.85 -5.57
CA LEU A 41 2.94 -1.42 -4.17
C LEU A 41 3.97 -2.18 -3.31
N HIS A 42 4.55 -3.27 -3.78
CA HIS A 42 5.52 -4.08 -3.02
C HIS A 42 6.91 -4.08 -3.63
N ARG A 43 7.22 -3.11 -4.50
CA ARG A 43 8.54 -2.94 -5.08
C ARG A 43 9.34 -1.92 -4.27
N SER A 44 10.54 -2.29 -3.86
CA SER A 44 11.51 -1.33 -3.31
C SER A 44 12.00 -0.41 -4.43
N ARG A 45 12.31 0.84 -4.10
CA ARG A 45 12.68 1.88 -5.07
C ARG A 45 13.90 2.64 -4.60
N ASP A 46 14.83 2.83 -5.50
CA ASP A 46 15.98 3.71 -5.27
C ASP A 46 15.60 5.14 -5.69
N LEU A 47 15.78 6.09 -4.79
CA LEU A 47 15.55 7.50 -5.02
C LEU A 47 16.84 8.26 -5.32
N GLY A 48 17.97 7.55 -5.39
CA GLY A 48 19.29 8.11 -5.59
C GLY A 48 19.90 8.73 -4.32
N ASN A 49 21.20 9.05 -4.39
CA ASN A 49 21.95 9.64 -3.28
C ASN A 49 21.75 8.88 -1.95
N GLY A 50 21.73 7.54 -1.99
CA GLY A 50 21.55 6.70 -0.80
C GLY A 50 20.17 6.78 -0.13
N LEU A 51 19.19 7.46 -0.75
CA LEU A 51 17.79 7.47 -0.29
C LEU A 51 17.00 6.39 -1.05
N SER A 52 16.23 5.58 -0.32
CA SER A 52 15.41 4.52 -0.92
C SER A 52 14.10 4.29 -0.16
N LEU A 53 13.13 3.74 -0.86
CA LEU A 53 11.92 3.13 -0.30
C LEU A 53 12.11 1.62 -0.30
N GLU A 54 12.23 1.04 0.88
CA GLU A 54 12.29 -0.41 1.04
C GLU A 54 10.90 -0.94 1.34
N ALA A 55 10.33 -1.71 0.39
CA ALA A 55 9.02 -2.33 0.59
C ALA A 55 9.08 -3.34 1.73
N ARG A 56 8.13 -3.25 2.67
CA ARG A 56 8.02 -4.17 3.81
C ARG A 56 7.38 -5.46 3.33
N LYS A 57 8.09 -6.56 3.51
CA LYS A 57 7.58 -7.89 3.17
C LYS A 57 6.55 -8.35 4.19
N ALA A 58 5.54 -9.09 3.71
CA ALA A 58 4.60 -9.79 4.59
C ALA A 58 5.35 -10.72 5.53
N ASN A 59 5.00 -10.68 6.82
CA ASN A 59 5.53 -11.63 7.80
C ASN A 59 4.95 -13.04 7.54
N LEU A 60 5.47 -14.05 8.25
CA LEU A 60 5.09 -15.45 8.05
C LEU A 60 3.59 -15.68 8.27
N LEU A 61 3.01 -15.05 9.30
CA LEU A 61 1.59 -15.15 9.62
C LEU A 61 0.72 -14.55 8.51
N THR A 62 1.03 -13.34 8.05
CA THR A 62 0.33 -12.68 6.93
C THR A 62 0.42 -13.52 5.66
N ARG A 63 1.60 -14.11 5.37
CA ARG A 63 1.78 -15.01 4.22
C ARG A 63 0.93 -16.27 4.35
N GLY A 64 0.78 -16.81 5.54
CA GLY A 64 -0.12 -17.93 5.84
C GLY A 64 -1.58 -17.56 5.58
N LEU A 65 -2.04 -16.44 6.11
CA LEU A 65 -3.41 -15.94 5.91
C LEU A 65 -3.75 -15.68 4.44
N MET A 66 -2.80 -15.12 3.66
CA MET A 66 -3.01 -14.89 2.23
C MET A 66 -3.15 -16.18 1.40
N ARG A 67 -2.69 -17.32 1.91
CA ARG A 67 -2.86 -18.62 1.23
C ARG A 67 -4.28 -19.15 1.36
N ILE A 68 -4.94 -18.87 2.48
CA ILE A 68 -6.26 -19.43 2.83
C ILE A 68 -7.41 -18.42 2.68
N SER A 69 -7.12 -17.12 2.63
CA SER A 69 -8.12 -16.06 2.55
C SER A 69 -7.89 -15.15 1.35
N ARG A 70 -8.85 -15.12 0.42
CA ARG A 70 -8.87 -14.18 -0.70
C ARG A 70 -8.91 -12.73 -0.23
N ARG A 71 -9.72 -12.44 0.81
CA ARG A 71 -9.84 -11.09 1.39
C ARG A 71 -8.52 -10.61 2.01
N ALA A 72 -7.81 -11.49 2.74
CA ALA A 72 -6.51 -11.15 3.30
C ALA A 72 -5.47 -10.87 2.20
N ARG A 73 -5.50 -11.65 1.12
CA ARG A 73 -4.63 -11.44 -0.04
C ARG A 73 -4.92 -10.11 -0.74
N GLN A 74 -6.19 -9.81 -0.96
CA GLN A 74 -6.59 -8.54 -1.58
C GLN A 74 -6.20 -7.36 -0.71
N GLY A 75 -6.51 -7.37 0.59
CA GLY A 75 -6.15 -6.31 1.52
C GLY A 75 -4.63 -6.08 1.61
N TYR A 76 -3.81 -7.13 1.49
CA TYR A 76 -2.36 -6.98 1.38
C TYR A 76 -1.96 -6.35 0.04
N ASN A 77 -2.57 -6.79 -1.06
CA ASN A 77 -2.25 -6.29 -2.41
C ASN A 77 -2.64 -4.82 -2.61
N ASP A 78 -3.67 -4.35 -1.91
CA ASP A 78 -4.14 -2.98 -1.99
C ASP A 78 -3.35 -2.01 -1.09
N ARG A 79 -2.41 -2.51 -0.27
CA ARG A 79 -1.62 -1.70 0.68
C ARG A 79 -0.14 -1.77 0.40
N GLY A 80 0.49 -0.60 0.29
CA GLY A 80 1.93 -0.43 0.22
C GLY A 80 2.49 0.09 1.54
N SER A 81 3.49 -0.60 2.09
CA SER A 81 4.18 -0.19 3.31
C SER A 81 5.67 -0.15 3.07
N TYR A 82 6.30 0.98 3.35
CA TYR A 82 7.71 1.20 3.06
C TYR A 82 8.47 1.77 4.26
N ASN A 83 9.70 1.30 4.45
CA ASN A 83 10.69 2.01 5.24
C ASN A 83 11.41 3.00 4.33
N ILE A 84 11.47 4.27 4.71
CA ILE A 84 12.33 5.25 4.09
C ILE A 84 13.73 5.05 4.67
N ARG A 85 14.71 4.75 3.81
CA ARG A 85 16.11 4.55 4.22
C ARG A 85 17.02 5.59 3.61
N LYS A 86 18.01 6.02 4.39
CA LYS A 86 19.13 6.86 3.94
C LYS A 86 20.43 6.18 4.35
N ASP A 87 21.26 5.83 3.37
CA ASP A 87 22.51 5.09 3.58
C ASP A 87 22.32 3.85 4.47
N GLY A 88 21.29 3.04 4.13
CA GLY A 88 20.92 1.83 4.85
C GLY A 88 20.18 2.03 6.18
N LYS A 89 20.16 3.24 6.76
CA LYS A 89 19.49 3.54 8.04
C LYS A 89 18.03 3.92 7.82
N LYS A 90 17.11 3.38 8.62
CA LYS A 90 15.70 3.75 8.62
C LYS A 90 15.52 5.18 9.15
N VAL A 91 15.06 6.08 8.29
CA VAL A 91 14.86 7.50 8.59
C VAL A 91 13.39 7.91 8.63
N GLY A 92 12.48 7.04 8.15
CA GLY A 92 11.05 7.33 8.11
C GLY A 92 10.22 6.15 7.63
N GLU A 93 8.95 6.42 7.37
CA GLU A 93 7.96 5.44 6.87
C GLU A 93 7.00 6.09 5.89
N LEU A 94 6.49 5.28 4.96
CA LEU A 94 5.43 5.63 4.03
C LEU A 94 4.41 4.50 3.98
N TYR A 95 3.11 4.86 4.05
CA TYR A 95 1.99 3.94 3.83
C TYR A 95 1.08 4.52 2.75
N VAL A 96 0.72 3.68 1.79
CA VAL A 96 -0.19 4.04 0.70
C VAL A 96 -1.23 2.93 0.51
N ASP A 97 -2.44 3.30 0.15
CA ASP A 97 -3.54 2.39 -0.12
C ASP A 97 -4.14 2.63 -1.52
N ASN A 98 -4.38 1.54 -2.23
CA ASN A 98 -5.19 1.56 -3.45
C ASN A 98 -6.67 1.51 -3.05
N LEU A 99 -7.37 2.62 -3.16
CA LEU A 99 -8.81 2.71 -2.84
C LEU A 99 -9.72 2.31 -4.02
N GLY A 100 -9.13 1.91 -5.15
CA GLY A 100 -9.88 1.62 -6.38
C GLY A 100 -10.24 2.91 -7.14
N LYS A 101 -11.03 2.78 -8.21
CA LYS A 101 -11.51 3.91 -9.05
C LYS A 101 -10.42 4.88 -9.50
N GLY A 102 -9.18 4.40 -9.62
CA GLY A 102 -8.03 5.22 -10.02
C GLY A 102 -7.42 6.06 -8.89
N GLU A 103 -7.77 5.80 -7.64
CA GLU A 103 -7.28 6.55 -6.48
C GLU A 103 -6.16 5.79 -5.75
N LEU A 104 -5.02 6.46 -5.55
CA LEU A 104 -3.98 6.06 -4.60
C LEU A 104 -3.98 7.03 -3.42
N ASN A 105 -4.24 6.53 -2.22
CA ASN A 105 -4.25 7.35 -1.01
C ASN A 105 -2.92 7.23 -0.25
N VAL A 106 -2.37 8.35 0.22
CA VAL A 106 -1.22 8.39 1.12
C VAL A 106 -1.72 8.51 2.55
N ASN A 107 -1.82 7.37 3.24
CA ASN A 107 -2.28 7.33 4.63
C ASN A 107 -1.29 7.95 5.61
N TRP A 108 0.00 7.77 5.33
CA TRP A 108 1.04 8.20 6.25
C TRP A 108 2.36 8.40 5.55
N VAL A 109 3.00 9.53 5.83
CA VAL A 109 4.40 9.76 5.51
C VAL A 109 5.06 10.45 6.69
N SER A 110 6.16 9.88 7.17
CA SER A 110 6.92 10.46 8.26
C SER A 110 8.42 10.40 7.99
N VAL A 111 9.12 11.43 8.44
CA VAL A 111 10.58 11.50 8.48
C VAL A 111 10.99 11.87 9.89
N LYS A 112 11.88 11.09 10.51
CA LYS A 112 12.38 11.32 11.86
C LYS A 112 12.96 12.73 11.99
N LYS A 113 12.69 13.41 13.10
CA LYS A 113 13.03 14.83 13.36
C LYS A 113 14.46 15.21 12.92
N LYS A 114 15.46 14.39 13.28
CA LYS A 114 16.87 14.64 12.92
C LYS A 114 17.21 14.58 11.43
N TYR A 115 16.27 14.09 10.60
CA TYR A 115 16.41 13.97 9.14
C TYR A 115 15.47 14.90 8.37
N GLN A 116 14.64 15.68 9.06
CA GLN A 116 13.76 16.69 8.46
C GLN A 116 14.56 17.87 7.89
N GLY A 117 13.93 18.70 7.07
CA GLY A 117 14.59 19.84 6.41
C GLY A 117 15.51 19.49 5.25
N LYS A 118 15.78 18.19 4.99
CA LYS A 118 16.70 17.72 3.93
C LYS A 118 16.02 17.34 2.62
N GLY A 119 14.73 17.67 2.45
CA GLY A 119 13.96 17.38 1.24
C GLY A 119 13.55 15.91 1.06
N TYR A 120 13.79 15.03 2.04
CA TYR A 120 13.49 13.59 1.88
C TYR A 120 11.99 13.33 1.67
N ALA A 121 11.11 13.99 2.41
CA ALA A 121 9.66 13.84 2.23
C ALA A 121 9.22 14.25 0.81
N GLN A 122 9.78 15.35 0.26
CA GLN A 122 9.46 15.79 -1.10
C GLN A 122 9.89 14.74 -2.15
N ARG A 123 11.07 14.13 -1.98
CA ARG A 123 11.57 13.08 -2.89
C ARG A 123 10.70 11.83 -2.80
N VAL A 124 10.30 11.44 -1.59
CA VAL A 124 9.37 10.33 -1.35
C VAL A 124 8.02 10.59 -2.02
N MET A 125 7.46 11.79 -1.89
CA MET A 125 6.18 12.13 -2.51
C MET A 125 6.25 12.19 -4.04
N LYS A 126 7.38 12.61 -4.63
CA LYS A 126 7.61 12.48 -6.08
C LYS A 126 7.66 11.02 -6.52
N GLU A 127 8.16 10.13 -5.67
CA GLU A 127 8.16 8.69 -5.97
C GLU A 127 6.75 8.08 -5.83
N VAL A 128 5.90 8.62 -4.94
CA VAL A 128 4.48 8.24 -4.87
C VAL A 128 3.77 8.52 -6.20
N ASP A 129 4.09 9.62 -6.89
CA ASP A 129 3.54 9.90 -8.22
C ASP A 129 3.90 8.79 -9.23
N LYS A 130 5.12 8.24 -9.16
CA LYS A 130 5.54 7.12 -10.02
C LYS A 130 4.85 5.82 -9.61
N ILE A 131 4.68 5.58 -8.30
CA ILE A 131 3.90 4.45 -7.80
C ILE A 131 2.47 4.51 -8.35
N ALA A 132 1.86 5.69 -8.33
CA ALA A 132 0.52 5.90 -8.88
C ALA A 132 0.46 5.61 -10.39
N LYS A 133 1.46 6.08 -11.16
CA LYS A 133 1.57 5.78 -12.60
C LYS A 133 1.71 4.28 -12.88
N ASP A 134 2.58 3.60 -12.14
CA ASP A 134 2.79 2.14 -12.28
C ASP A 134 1.50 1.36 -11.99
N GLY A 135 0.68 1.84 -11.05
CA GLY A 135 -0.63 1.30 -10.70
C GLY A 135 -1.77 1.77 -11.61
N LYS A 136 -1.48 2.61 -12.61
CA LYS A 136 -2.47 3.23 -13.51
C LYS A 136 -3.53 4.04 -12.76
N HIS A 137 -3.14 4.67 -11.65
CA HIS A 137 -4.01 5.59 -10.93
C HIS A 137 -4.11 6.92 -11.67
N THR A 138 -5.27 7.56 -11.57
CA THR A 138 -5.56 8.87 -12.17
C THR A 138 -5.24 10.00 -11.23
N HIS A 139 -5.24 9.74 -9.92
CA HIS A 139 -4.97 10.74 -8.91
C HIS A 139 -4.40 10.15 -7.61
N VAL A 140 -3.74 11.01 -6.85
CA VAL A 140 -3.25 10.73 -5.49
C VAL A 140 -3.96 11.63 -4.51
N THR A 141 -4.43 11.07 -3.39
CA THR A 141 -5.08 11.78 -2.28
C THR A 141 -4.28 11.65 -0.99
N LEU A 142 -4.44 12.60 -0.10
CA LEU A 142 -3.91 12.57 1.25
C LEU A 142 -4.69 13.54 2.15
N GLU A 143 -4.62 13.32 3.45
CA GLU A 143 -5.18 14.21 4.46
C GLU A 143 -4.07 14.91 5.24
N VAL A 144 -4.24 16.20 5.50
CA VAL A 144 -3.27 17.01 6.26
C VAL A 144 -3.95 17.63 7.48
N PRO A 145 -3.48 17.32 8.69
CA PRO A 145 -3.97 18.01 9.89
C PRO A 145 -3.66 19.51 9.86
N GLU A 146 -4.58 20.34 10.34
CA GLU A 146 -4.42 21.78 10.42
C GLU A 146 -3.18 22.20 11.22
N ILE A 147 -2.82 21.40 12.23
CA ILE A 147 -1.61 21.62 13.06
C ILE A 147 -0.29 21.39 12.29
N SER A 148 -0.35 21.01 11.01
CA SER A 148 0.82 20.72 10.18
C SER A 148 0.96 21.66 8.97
N PRO A 149 1.07 22.99 9.15
CA PRO A 149 1.11 23.96 8.06
C PRO A 149 2.30 23.77 7.12
N ASN A 150 3.43 23.31 7.65
CA ASN A 150 4.62 23.00 6.84
C ASN A 150 4.37 21.84 5.87
N ALA A 151 3.65 20.83 6.29
CA ALA A 151 3.29 19.70 5.42
C ALA A 151 2.36 20.16 4.28
N ARG A 152 1.33 20.95 4.61
CA ARG A 152 0.41 21.53 3.62
C ARG A 152 1.16 22.35 2.57
N HIS A 153 2.11 23.20 3.00
CA HIS A 153 2.94 23.99 2.08
C HIS A 153 3.78 23.10 1.14
N VAL A 154 4.38 22.04 1.67
CA VAL A 154 5.13 21.07 0.87
C VAL A 154 4.25 20.40 -0.18
N TYR A 155 3.05 19.95 0.18
CA TYR A 155 2.13 19.31 -0.75
C TYR A 155 1.62 20.27 -1.83
N LYS A 156 1.31 21.53 -1.47
CA LYS A 156 0.98 22.55 -2.48
C LYS A 156 2.11 22.75 -3.50
N LYS A 157 3.37 22.83 -3.04
CA LYS A 157 4.54 22.90 -3.94
C LYS A 157 4.70 21.66 -4.85
N LEU A 158 4.22 20.51 -4.43
CA LEU A 158 4.23 19.28 -5.21
C LEU A 158 3.02 19.14 -6.15
N GLY A 159 2.13 20.15 -6.19
CA GLY A 159 0.99 20.20 -7.10
C GLY A 159 -0.29 19.60 -6.54
N TYR A 160 -0.34 19.29 -5.24
CA TYR A 160 -1.59 18.94 -4.56
C TYR A 160 -2.47 20.17 -4.39
N LYS A 161 -3.74 20.02 -4.66
CA LYS A 161 -4.80 21.05 -4.44
C LYS A 161 -5.64 20.63 -3.26
N GLU A 162 -6.08 21.62 -2.46
CA GLU A 162 -7.06 21.38 -1.40
C GLU A 162 -8.42 21.09 -2.05
N ASP A 163 -9.11 20.08 -1.55
CA ASP A 163 -10.43 19.67 -2.02
C ASP A 163 -11.49 20.04 -0.99
N LYS A 164 -11.49 19.40 0.16
CA LYS A 164 -12.44 19.67 1.24
C LYS A 164 -11.75 19.64 2.60
N THR A 165 -12.47 20.14 3.61
CA THR A 165 -12.02 20.15 4.99
C THR A 165 -13.05 19.41 5.83
N THR A 166 -12.59 18.49 6.67
CA THR A 166 -13.43 17.67 7.56
C THR A 166 -12.94 17.80 9.00
N LYS A 167 -13.86 17.71 9.96
CA LYS A 167 -13.50 17.61 11.38
C LYS A 167 -13.38 16.14 11.74
N ALA A 168 -12.24 15.75 12.29
CA ALA A 168 -11.99 14.38 12.74
C ALA A 168 -11.76 14.36 14.25
N GLU A 169 -12.46 13.46 14.93
CA GLU A 169 -12.33 13.29 16.38
C GLU A 169 -10.88 12.92 16.74
N GLY A 170 -10.31 13.63 17.71
CA GLY A 170 -8.92 13.43 18.15
C GLY A 170 -7.83 14.07 17.27
N TRP A 171 -8.15 14.49 16.02
CA TRP A 171 -7.19 15.06 15.07
C TRP A 171 -7.46 16.53 14.73
N GLY A 172 -8.59 17.07 15.18
CA GLY A 172 -9.02 18.42 14.82
C GLY A 172 -9.51 18.50 13.36
N THR A 173 -9.13 19.57 12.70
CA THR A 173 -9.48 19.79 11.29
C THR A 173 -8.48 19.12 10.38
N LEU A 174 -8.96 18.29 9.44
CA LEU A 174 -8.18 17.70 8.36
C LEU A 174 -8.52 18.37 7.04
N THR A 175 -7.51 18.67 6.24
CA THR A 175 -7.68 19.14 4.86
C THR A 175 -7.35 18.01 3.90
N ASP A 176 -8.33 17.59 3.12
CA ASP A 176 -8.13 16.65 2.02
C ASP A 176 -7.40 17.38 0.89
N MET A 177 -6.37 16.74 0.37
CA MET A 177 -5.60 17.26 -0.76
C MET A 177 -5.52 16.22 -1.85
N ARG A 178 -5.64 16.68 -3.10
CA ARG A 178 -5.64 15.82 -4.29
C ARG A 178 -4.68 16.32 -5.35
N LYS A 179 -4.07 15.39 -6.07
CA LYS A 179 -3.22 15.65 -7.22
C LYS A 179 -3.55 14.71 -8.36
N GLU A 180 -3.82 15.26 -9.55
CA GLU A 180 -4.00 14.48 -10.77
C GLU A 180 -2.66 13.93 -11.27
N ILE A 181 -2.66 12.68 -11.72
CA ILE A 181 -1.51 11.95 -12.27
C ILE A 181 -1.68 11.86 -13.79
N ARG A 182 -0.74 12.49 -14.50
CA ARG A 182 -0.68 12.50 -15.96
C ARG A 182 0.39 11.56 -16.51
#